data_f38a7be7d55aa3af20f80cadbde8c3fb
#
_entry.id   f38a7be7d55aa3af20f80cadbde8c3fb
#
_cell.length_a   1.000
_cell.length_b   1.000
_cell.length_c   1.000
_cell.angle_alpha   90.00
_cell.angle_beta   90.00
_cell.angle_gamma   90.00
#
_symmetry.space_group_name_H-M   'P 1'
#
loop_
_entity.id
_entity.type
_entity.pdbx_description
1 polymer ?
#
loop_
_entity_poly.entity_id
_entity_poly.type
_entity_poly.pdbx_seq_one_letter_code
_entity_poly.pdbx_strand_id
1 'polypeptide(L)'
;MDDAVSRATNGHDAVEDMGSTTSLINRDLIRYARHIVLPGFGQEAQRRLRDSRVLVVGAGGLGSPVLLYLSAAGVGYLTILDDDVVDESNLQRQVIHRQADVGRPKALSAKDAVQRLNPHLVAEAVVARLGTGNALDLVKDHDLILDCTDNFTTRYLASDAAEITGTPLVWGTILQYQGQLSLSLIHI
;
A
#
# COMPACT_ATOMS: atom_id res chain seq x y z
N MET A 1 -51.15 4.87 -53.43
CA MET A 1 -50.52 6.14 -53.78
C MET A 1 -50.25 6.88 -52.52
N ASP A 2 -49.01 6.99 -52.30
CA ASP A 2 -48.23 7.93 -51.54
C ASP A 2 -47.88 7.59 -50.07
N ASP A 3 -46.68 7.34 -49.99
CA ASP A 3 -45.84 7.18 -48.81
C ASP A 3 -45.73 8.42 -47.95
N ALA A 4 -45.80 8.26 -46.67
CA ALA A 4 -45.32 9.26 -45.72
C ALA A 4 -44.38 8.57 -44.72
N VAL A 5 -43.11 8.70 -44.99
CA VAL A 5 -42.01 8.26 -44.13
C VAL A 5 -41.91 9.22 -42.92
N SER A 6 -42.14 8.65 -41.73
CA SER A 6 -41.93 9.35 -40.46
C SER A 6 -40.44 9.37 -40.11
N ARG A 7 -39.85 10.55 -39.97
CA ARG A 7 -38.52 10.78 -39.41
C ARG A 7 -38.62 10.80 -37.89
N ALA A 8 -38.05 9.79 -37.27
CA ALA A 8 -37.74 9.81 -35.82
C ALA A 8 -36.51 10.66 -35.59
N THR A 9 -36.64 11.71 -34.81
CA THR A 9 -35.59 12.57 -34.31
C THR A 9 -34.94 11.88 -33.12
N ASN A 10 -33.66 11.54 -33.26
CA ASN A 10 -32.81 11.08 -32.17
C ASN A 10 -32.49 12.26 -31.25
N GLY A 11 -33.07 12.24 -30.06
CA GLY A 11 -32.59 13.04 -28.93
C GLY A 11 -31.38 12.37 -28.32
N HIS A 12 -30.21 12.92 -28.58
CA HIS A 12 -29.00 12.60 -27.82
C HIS A 12 -29.03 13.42 -26.53
N ASP A 13 -29.49 12.82 -25.47
CA ASP A 13 -29.23 13.35 -24.14
C ASP A 13 -27.77 12.99 -23.80
N ALA A 14 -26.94 14.02 -23.82
CA ALA A 14 -25.59 13.99 -23.32
C ALA A 14 -25.66 13.80 -21.80
N VAL A 15 -25.38 12.59 -21.34
CA VAL A 15 -25.05 12.34 -19.93
C VAL A 15 -23.63 12.84 -19.74
N GLU A 16 -23.49 13.99 -19.09
CA GLU A 16 -22.21 14.51 -18.64
C GLU A 16 -21.55 13.50 -17.72
N ASP A 17 -20.39 13.01 -18.14
CA ASP A 17 -19.48 12.13 -17.40
C ASP A 17 -18.91 12.90 -16.20
N MET A 18 -19.53 12.75 -15.05
CA MET A 18 -19.00 13.24 -13.78
C MET A 18 -18.13 12.16 -13.13
N GLY A 19 -16.82 12.27 -13.37
CA GLY A 19 -15.78 11.63 -12.55
C GLY A 19 -15.37 10.24 -13.04
N SER A 20 -14.29 10.20 -13.80
CA SER A 20 -13.58 8.99 -14.23
C SER A 20 -13.13 8.15 -13.03
N THR A 21 -14.02 7.36 -12.48
CA THR A 21 -13.68 6.29 -11.55
C THR A 21 -13.26 5.09 -12.40
N THR A 22 -11.97 4.94 -12.65
CA THR A 22 -11.45 3.85 -13.46
C THR A 22 -11.90 2.52 -12.87
N SER A 23 -12.78 1.79 -13.56
CA SER A 23 -13.29 0.48 -13.15
C SER A 23 -12.14 -0.54 -13.03
N LEU A 24 -12.34 -1.59 -12.21
CA LEU A 24 -11.44 -2.74 -12.20
C LEU A 24 -11.43 -3.39 -13.58
N ILE A 25 -10.25 -3.74 -14.06
CA ILE A 25 -10.11 -4.44 -15.33
C ILE A 25 -10.24 -5.95 -15.13
N ASN A 26 -10.49 -6.70 -16.20
CA ASN A 26 -10.76 -8.15 -16.11
C ASN A 26 -9.71 -8.95 -15.32
N ARG A 27 -8.42 -8.60 -15.42
CA ARG A 27 -7.37 -9.28 -14.65
C ARG A 27 -7.49 -9.07 -13.15
N ASP A 28 -7.92 -7.86 -12.71
CA ASP A 28 -8.13 -7.55 -11.29
C ASP A 28 -9.32 -8.33 -10.75
N LEU A 29 -10.39 -8.46 -11.56
CA LEU A 29 -11.54 -9.27 -11.20
C LEU A 29 -11.19 -10.75 -11.00
N ILE A 30 -10.30 -11.29 -11.83
CA ILE A 30 -9.80 -12.66 -11.68
C ILE A 30 -8.90 -12.78 -10.46
N ARG A 31 -7.91 -11.89 -10.32
CA ARG A 31 -6.92 -11.95 -9.23
C ARG A 31 -7.54 -11.81 -7.85
N TYR A 32 -8.50 -10.89 -7.71
CA TYR A 32 -9.13 -10.55 -6.44
C TYR A 32 -10.53 -11.13 -6.28
N ALA A 33 -10.91 -12.14 -7.09
CA ALA A 33 -12.25 -12.74 -7.07
C ALA A 33 -12.70 -13.17 -5.67
N ARG A 34 -11.77 -13.70 -4.84
CA ARG A 34 -12.06 -14.12 -3.47
C ARG A 34 -12.34 -12.97 -2.51
N HIS A 35 -11.75 -11.81 -2.73
CA HIS A 35 -12.07 -10.58 -1.99
C HIS A 35 -13.42 -10.02 -2.43
N ILE A 36 -13.65 -9.96 -3.74
CA ILE A 36 -14.82 -9.31 -4.34
C ILE A 36 -16.12 -10.00 -3.94
N VAL A 37 -16.11 -11.32 -3.73
CA VAL A 37 -17.31 -12.09 -3.33
C VAL A 37 -17.62 -11.99 -1.84
N LEU A 38 -16.76 -11.40 -1.02
CA LEU A 38 -17.01 -11.24 0.41
C LEU A 38 -18.13 -10.22 0.64
N PRO A 39 -19.15 -10.55 1.44
CA PRO A 39 -20.20 -9.60 1.82
C PRO A 39 -19.61 -8.33 2.47
N GLY A 40 -20.02 -7.17 1.97
CA GLY A 40 -19.53 -5.88 2.48
C GLY A 40 -18.20 -5.42 1.93
N PHE A 41 -17.48 -6.25 1.17
CA PHE A 41 -16.21 -5.86 0.51
C PHE A 41 -16.44 -5.43 -0.94
N GLY A 42 -16.73 -6.35 -1.82
CA GLY A 42 -17.09 -6.09 -3.22
C GLY A 42 -15.99 -5.47 -4.08
N GLN A 43 -16.36 -5.04 -5.28
CA GLN A 43 -15.46 -4.38 -6.23
C GLN A 43 -15.01 -3.00 -5.75
N GLU A 44 -15.87 -2.29 -5.02
CA GLU A 44 -15.59 -0.94 -4.53
C GLU A 44 -14.46 -0.93 -3.50
N ALA A 45 -14.48 -1.86 -2.53
CA ALA A 45 -13.39 -1.97 -1.56
C ALA A 45 -12.06 -2.39 -2.24
N GLN A 46 -12.12 -3.29 -3.23
CA GLN A 46 -10.92 -3.67 -4.00
C GLN A 46 -10.37 -2.49 -4.82
N ARG A 47 -11.24 -1.63 -5.36
CA ARG A 47 -10.83 -0.41 -6.04
C ARG A 47 -10.14 0.54 -5.09
N ARG A 48 -10.67 0.75 -3.88
CA ARG A 48 -10.05 1.57 -2.84
C ARG A 48 -8.65 1.06 -2.47
N LEU A 49 -8.46 -0.26 -2.32
CA LEU A 49 -7.13 -0.83 -2.10
C LEU A 49 -6.17 -0.52 -3.26
N ARG A 50 -6.62 -0.69 -4.50
CA ARG A 50 -5.81 -0.38 -5.68
C ARG A 50 -5.40 1.10 -5.74
N ASP A 51 -6.27 1.99 -5.32
CA ASP A 51 -6.03 3.43 -5.38
C ASP A 51 -5.26 3.95 -4.15
N SER A 52 -5.13 3.12 -3.08
CA SER A 52 -4.46 3.48 -1.83
C SER A 52 -2.94 3.56 -1.96
N ARG A 53 -2.38 4.55 -1.27
CA ARG A 53 -0.93 4.82 -1.13
C ARG A 53 -0.50 4.53 0.30
N VAL A 54 0.37 3.56 0.50
CA VAL A 54 0.80 3.12 1.83
C VAL A 54 2.30 3.28 1.99
N LEU A 55 2.72 3.98 3.05
CA LEU A 55 4.12 4.05 3.48
C LEU A 55 4.39 2.95 4.50
N VAL A 56 5.36 2.10 4.22
CA VAL A 56 5.85 1.09 5.16
C VAL A 56 7.25 1.47 5.60
N VAL A 57 7.38 1.77 6.89
CA VAL A 57 8.67 2.11 7.53
C VAL A 57 9.24 0.85 8.16
N GLY A 58 10.34 0.37 7.61
CA GLY A 58 11.01 -0.88 7.98
C GLY A 58 10.59 -2.09 7.13
N ALA A 59 11.56 -2.72 6.49
CA ALA A 59 11.42 -3.97 5.72
C ALA A 59 12.05 -5.17 6.48
N GLY A 60 12.01 -5.12 7.80
CA GLY A 60 12.53 -6.14 8.70
C GLY A 60 11.55 -7.28 8.97
N GLY A 61 11.57 -7.83 10.19
CA GLY A 61 10.75 -8.99 10.60
C GLY A 61 9.24 -8.74 10.55
N LEU A 62 8.78 -7.55 10.92
CA LEU A 62 7.38 -7.14 10.81
C LEU A 62 7.02 -6.64 9.42
N GLY A 63 7.90 -5.83 8.80
CA GLY A 63 7.67 -5.29 7.46
C GLY A 63 7.61 -6.37 6.39
N SER A 64 8.37 -7.44 6.51
CA SER A 64 8.40 -8.56 5.55
C SER A 64 7.01 -9.15 5.27
N PRO A 65 6.28 -9.70 6.26
CA PRO A 65 4.95 -10.23 6.03
C PRO A 65 3.96 -9.13 5.62
N VAL A 66 4.03 -7.95 6.24
CA VAL A 66 3.14 -6.81 5.92
C VAL A 66 3.24 -6.45 4.44
N LEU A 67 4.43 -6.23 3.90
CA LEU A 67 4.66 -5.89 2.50
C LEU A 67 4.15 -6.97 1.55
N LEU A 68 4.38 -8.25 1.87
CA LEU A 68 3.90 -9.36 1.06
C LEU A 68 2.37 -9.41 1.03
N TYR A 69 1.69 -9.28 2.17
CA TYR A 69 0.23 -9.33 2.23
C TYR A 69 -0.44 -8.11 1.60
N LEU A 70 0.07 -6.89 1.81
CA LEU A 70 -0.45 -5.70 1.16
C LEU A 70 -0.33 -5.79 -0.37
N SER A 71 0.82 -6.26 -0.86
CA SER A 71 1.06 -6.50 -2.27
C SER A 71 0.08 -7.54 -2.84
N ALA A 72 -0.10 -8.67 -2.14
CA ALA A 72 -1.01 -9.73 -2.55
C ALA A 72 -2.48 -9.28 -2.52
N ALA A 73 -2.85 -8.45 -1.53
CA ALA A 73 -4.21 -7.90 -1.38
C ALA A 73 -4.56 -6.86 -2.45
N GLY A 74 -3.57 -6.30 -3.13
CA GLY A 74 -3.80 -5.36 -4.22
C GLY A 74 -3.81 -3.89 -3.81
N VAL A 75 -3.06 -3.52 -2.76
CA VAL A 75 -2.69 -2.13 -2.53
C VAL A 75 -1.89 -1.65 -3.74
N GLY A 76 -2.29 -0.52 -4.33
CA GLY A 76 -1.74 -0.10 -5.62
C GLY A 76 -0.42 0.63 -5.53
N TYR A 77 -0.14 1.31 -4.42
CA TYR A 77 1.09 2.09 -4.22
C TYR A 77 1.73 1.76 -2.88
N LEU A 78 2.95 1.25 -2.90
CA LEU A 78 3.74 0.96 -1.71
C LEU A 78 5.05 1.75 -1.74
N THR A 79 5.25 2.63 -0.77
CA THR A 79 6.55 3.24 -0.49
C THR A 79 7.21 2.47 0.64
N ILE A 80 8.42 1.97 0.42
CA ILE A 80 9.17 1.13 1.35
C ILE A 80 10.40 1.90 1.81
N LEU A 81 10.42 2.28 3.07
CA LEU A 81 11.50 3.04 3.68
C LEU A 81 12.32 2.13 4.61
N ASP A 82 13.59 1.97 4.32
CA ASP A 82 14.53 1.21 5.15
C ASP A 82 15.97 1.63 4.81
N ASP A 83 16.81 1.87 5.80
CA ASP A 83 18.21 2.30 5.64
C ASP A 83 19.23 1.17 5.79
N ASP A 84 18.79 -0.05 6.14
CA ASP A 84 19.65 -1.21 6.35
C ASP A 84 19.95 -1.97 5.05
N VAL A 85 20.92 -2.86 5.16
CA VAL A 85 21.22 -3.89 4.16
C VAL A 85 20.74 -5.28 4.64
N VAL A 86 20.49 -6.16 3.70
CA VAL A 86 20.13 -7.55 4.00
C VAL A 86 21.34 -8.27 4.55
N ASP A 87 21.21 -8.86 5.73
CA ASP A 87 22.20 -9.71 6.37
C ASP A 87 21.71 -11.16 6.42
N GLU A 88 22.61 -12.13 6.31
CA GLU A 88 22.27 -13.54 6.33
C GLU A 88 21.52 -13.94 7.62
N SER A 89 21.90 -13.37 8.76
CA SER A 89 21.22 -13.58 10.05
C SER A 89 19.78 -13.08 10.09
N ASN A 90 19.36 -12.27 9.12
CA ASN A 90 18.01 -11.75 9.02
C ASN A 90 17.04 -12.74 8.35
N LEU A 91 17.54 -13.62 7.48
CA LEU A 91 16.74 -14.43 6.56
C LEU A 91 15.81 -15.42 7.28
N GLN A 92 16.12 -15.79 8.51
CA GLN A 92 15.29 -16.70 9.31
C GLN A 92 13.93 -16.09 9.73
N ARG A 93 13.73 -14.75 9.62
CA ARG A 93 12.48 -14.07 9.95
C ARG A 93 12.06 -12.99 8.94
N GLN A 94 12.99 -12.46 8.15
CA GLN A 94 12.72 -11.44 7.12
C GLN A 94 12.49 -12.10 5.77
N VAL A 95 11.39 -12.83 5.65
CA VAL A 95 11.08 -13.75 4.54
C VAL A 95 10.87 -13.09 3.18
N ILE A 96 10.82 -11.77 3.12
CA ILE A 96 10.73 -11.01 1.88
C ILE A 96 12.07 -11.01 1.11
N HIS A 97 13.19 -11.12 1.85
CA HIS A 97 14.53 -11.15 1.29
C HIS A 97 14.98 -12.57 0.95
N ARG A 98 15.91 -12.69 0.03
CA ARG A 98 16.47 -13.96 -0.44
C ARG A 98 17.96 -14.04 -0.11
N GLN A 99 18.53 -15.25 -0.13
CA GLN A 99 19.97 -15.46 0.00
C GLN A 99 20.78 -14.61 -1.01
N ALA A 100 20.28 -14.47 -2.25
CA ALA A 100 20.90 -13.67 -3.29
C ALA A 100 20.86 -12.15 -3.03
N ASP A 101 20.07 -11.71 -2.04
CA ASP A 101 19.94 -10.28 -1.69
C ASP A 101 20.87 -9.86 -0.56
N VAL A 102 21.66 -10.78 0.02
CA VAL A 102 22.62 -10.45 1.09
C VAL A 102 23.58 -9.35 0.62
N GLY A 103 23.71 -8.29 1.42
CA GLY A 103 24.50 -7.08 1.11
C GLY A 103 23.76 -6.01 0.30
N ARG A 104 22.55 -6.28 -0.21
CA ARG A 104 21.73 -5.29 -0.90
C ARG A 104 20.90 -4.45 0.09
N PRO A 105 20.57 -3.18 -0.22
CA PRO A 105 19.63 -2.41 0.59
C PRO A 105 18.29 -3.15 0.73
N LYS A 106 17.77 -3.23 1.97
CA LYS A 106 16.50 -3.92 2.28
C LYS A 106 15.33 -3.34 1.50
N ALA A 107 15.23 -2.01 1.41
CA ALA A 107 14.17 -1.35 0.65
C ALA A 107 14.13 -1.79 -0.82
N LEU A 108 15.30 -1.91 -1.48
CA LEU A 108 15.39 -2.36 -2.87
C LEU A 108 15.03 -3.85 -3.03
N SER A 109 15.54 -4.71 -2.14
CA SER A 109 15.21 -6.13 -2.14
C SER A 109 13.70 -6.36 -1.93
N ALA A 110 13.10 -5.64 -0.98
CA ALA A 110 11.67 -5.70 -0.71
C ALA A 110 10.84 -5.19 -1.89
N LYS A 111 11.23 -4.08 -2.53
CA LYS A 111 10.58 -3.59 -3.76
C LYS A 111 10.53 -4.66 -4.84
N ASP A 112 11.67 -5.30 -5.13
CA ASP A 112 11.72 -6.37 -6.13
C ASP A 112 10.81 -7.55 -5.76
N ALA A 113 10.72 -7.87 -4.47
CA ALA A 113 9.88 -8.95 -3.99
C ALA A 113 8.38 -8.67 -4.17
N VAL A 114 7.91 -7.47 -3.77
CA VAL A 114 6.49 -7.11 -3.91
C VAL A 114 6.08 -6.97 -5.37
N GLN A 115 6.95 -6.46 -6.23
CA GLN A 115 6.68 -6.36 -7.68
C GLN A 115 6.64 -7.73 -8.37
N ARG A 116 7.46 -8.70 -7.93
CA ARG A 116 7.35 -10.10 -8.42
C ARG A 116 6.03 -10.73 -8.01
N LEU A 117 5.57 -10.47 -6.78
CA LEU A 117 4.31 -11.00 -6.29
C LEU A 117 3.11 -10.35 -6.98
N ASN A 118 3.14 -9.04 -7.15
CA ASN A 118 2.10 -8.28 -7.85
C ASN A 118 2.72 -7.27 -8.82
N PRO A 119 2.88 -7.63 -10.10
CA PRO A 119 3.50 -6.75 -11.09
C PRO A 119 2.68 -5.52 -11.46
N HIS A 120 1.46 -5.38 -10.90
CA HIS A 120 0.56 -4.27 -11.19
C HIS A 120 0.59 -3.16 -10.15
N LEU A 121 1.22 -3.42 -8.99
CA LEU A 121 1.43 -2.38 -8.01
C LEU A 121 2.62 -1.49 -8.39
N VAL A 122 2.57 -0.24 -7.98
CA VAL A 122 3.69 0.69 -8.02
C VAL A 122 4.44 0.59 -6.69
N ALA A 123 5.69 0.16 -6.73
CA ALA A 123 6.54 0.12 -5.54
C ALA A 123 7.68 1.13 -5.65
N GLU A 124 7.87 1.93 -4.63
CA GLU A 124 8.99 2.84 -4.47
C GLU A 124 9.86 2.39 -3.30
N ALA A 125 11.18 2.40 -3.50
CA ALA A 125 12.14 2.10 -2.45
C ALA A 125 12.89 3.37 -2.06
N VAL A 126 12.84 3.71 -0.79
CA VAL A 126 13.55 4.84 -0.21
C VAL A 126 14.62 4.29 0.73
N VAL A 127 15.88 4.34 0.28
CA VAL A 127 17.03 3.88 1.08
C VAL A 127 17.48 5.02 1.97
N ALA A 128 16.77 5.23 3.04
CA ALA A 128 17.01 6.31 3.99
C ALA A 128 16.39 5.98 5.35
N ARG A 129 16.88 6.65 6.39
CA ARG A 129 16.27 6.64 7.72
C ARG A 129 15.18 7.69 7.82
N LEU A 130 14.07 7.37 8.50
CA LEU A 130 13.09 8.37 8.87
C LEU A 130 13.75 9.36 9.85
N GLY A 131 13.76 10.63 9.50
CA GLY A 131 14.38 11.70 10.27
C GLY A 131 13.52 12.96 10.24
N THR A 132 13.85 13.93 11.11
CA THR A 132 13.13 15.22 11.19
C THR A 132 13.15 16.00 9.87
N GLY A 133 14.17 15.77 9.03
CA GLY A 133 14.32 16.47 7.75
C GLY A 133 13.49 15.87 6.59
N ASN A 134 12.92 14.65 6.74
CA ASN A 134 12.19 13.99 5.66
C ASN A 134 10.84 13.42 6.08
N ALA A 135 10.53 13.34 7.37
CA ALA A 135 9.34 12.65 7.87
C ALA A 135 8.04 13.24 7.30
N LEU A 136 7.86 14.55 7.34
CA LEU A 136 6.64 15.19 6.84
C LEU A 136 6.47 15.01 5.33
N ASP A 137 7.56 15.14 4.57
CA ASP A 137 7.52 14.96 3.12
C ASP A 137 7.21 13.52 2.72
N LEU A 138 7.73 12.54 3.48
CA LEU A 138 7.45 11.13 3.23
C LEU A 138 6.02 10.73 3.60
N VAL A 139 5.42 11.39 4.60
CA VAL A 139 4.10 10.99 5.12
C VAL A 139 2.94 11.64 4.39
N LYS A 140 3.05 12.91 4.03
CA LYS A 140 1.93 13.77 3.56
C LYS A 140 1.18 13.24 2.32
N ASP A 141 1.84 12.44 1.48
CA ASP A 141 1.29 11.94 0.22
C ASP A 141 0.78 10.49 0.32
N HIS A 142 0.59 9.98 1.56
CA HIS A 142 0.13 8.63 1.81
C HIS A 142 -1.20 8.61 2.59
N ASP A 143 -2.02 7.60 2.31
CA ASP A 143 -3.31 7.38 2.98
C ASP A 143 -3.15 6.64 4.31
N LEU A 144 -2.03 5.94 4.48
CA LEU A 144 -1.72 5.14 5.67
C LEU A 144 -0.22 4.99 5.86
N ILE A 145 0.22 5.04 7.12
CA ILE A 145 1.58 4.72 7.53
C ILE A 145 1.56 3.41 8.32
N LEU A 146 2.52 2.53 8.03
CA LEU A 146 2.78 1.32 8.80
C LEU A 146 4.19 1.40 9.37
N ASP A 147 4.30 1.60 10.70
CA ASP A 147 5.58 1.52 11.40
C ASP A 147 5.86 0.08 11.82
N CYS A 148 6.80 -0.54 11.11
CA CYS A 148 7.30 -1.90 11.33
C CYS A 148 8.71 -1.91 11.91
N THR A 149 9.16 -0.78 12.49
CA THR A 149 10.50 -0.65 13.06
C THR A 149 10.57 -1.16 14.51
N ASP A 150 11.77 -1.42 14.96
CA ASP A 150 12.08 -1.90 16.32
C ASP A 150 12.68 -0.83 17.23
N ASN A 151 12.74 0.44 16.77
CA ASN A 151 13.31 1.53 17.56
C ASN A 151 12.29 2.62 17.91
N PHE A 152 12.39 3.11 19.15
CA PHE A 152 11.49 4.12 19.67
C PHE A 152 11.61 5.49 18.99
N THR A 153 12.81 5.89 18.57
CA THR A 153 13.04 7.18 17.93
C THR A 153 12.23 7.29 16.64
N THR A 154 12.30 6.27 15.78
CA THR A 154 11.53 6.23 14.53
C THR A 154 10.03 6.21 14.82
N ARG A 155 9.59 5.47 15.84
CA ARG A 155 8.18 5.37 16.22
C ARG A 155 7.60 6.69 16.66
N TYR A 156 8.27 7.41 17.56
CA TYR A 156 7.81 8.74 17.97
C TYR A 156 7.77 9.72 16.82
N LEU A 157 8.80 9.71 15.98
CA LEU A 157 8.85 10.59 14.81
C LEU A 157 7.75 10.27 13.78
N ALA A 158 7.47 8.98 13.54
CA ALA A 158 6.35 8.56 12.69
C ALA A 158 5.00 8.99 13.28
N SER A 159 4.84 8.89 14.60
CA SER A 159 3.64 9.33 15.30
C SER A 159 3.45 10.84 15.21
N ASP A 160 4.51 11.63 15.44
CA ASP A 160 4.45 13.09 15.34
C ASP A 160 4.14 13.53 13.90
N ALA A 161 4.77 12.90 12.91
CA ALA A 161 4.50 13.19 11.49
C ALA A 161 3.06 12.83 11.10
N ALA A 162 2.56 11.69 11.57
CA ALA A 162 1.18 11.24 11.37
C ALA A 162 0.17 12.24 11.95
N GLU A 163 0.42 12.72 13.18
CA GLU A 163 -0.38 13.75 13.85
C GLU A 163 -0.43 15.05 13.04
N ILE A 164 0.75 15.55 12.64
CA ILE A 164 0.86 16.83 11.93
C ILE A 164 0.18 16.77 10.57
N THR A 165 0.28 15.63 9.84
CA THR A 165 -0.27 15.47 8.50
C THR A 165 -1.72 14.99 8.50
N GLY A 166 -2.24 14.52 9.63
CA GLY A 166 -3.55 13.88 9.70
C GLY A 166 -3.61 12.50 9.05
N THR A 167 -2.47 11.84 8.85
CA THR A 167 -2.38 10.53 8.19
C THR A 167 -2.51 9.42 9.23
N PRO A 168 -3.42 8.44 9.08
CA PRO A 168 -3.52 7.31 9.99
C PRO A 168 -2.21 6.53 10.10
N LEU A 169 -1.87 6.10 11.32
CA LEU A 169 -0.68 5.31 11.62
C LEU A 169 -1.07 3.99 12.28
N VAL A 170 -0.64 2.89 11.72
CA VAL A 170 -0.61 1.58 12.39
C VAL A 170 0.83 1.28 12.76
N TRP A 171 1.07 0.93 14.01
CA TRP A 171 2.40 0.49 14.44
C TRP A 171 2.37 -0.86 15.12
N GLY A 172 3.42 -1.63 14.90
CA GLY A 172 3.63 -2.91 15.56
C GLY A 172 5.01 -2.99 16.21
N THR A 173 5.12 -3.77 17.27
CA THR A 173 6.40 -4.08 17.90
C THR A 173 6.37 -5.49 18.50
N ILE A 174 7.52 -6.14 18.48
CA ILE A 174 7.73 -7.43 19.13
C ILE A 174 8.99 -7.32 19.97
N LEU A 175 8.87 -7.66 21.24
CA LEU A 175 10.00 -7.78 22.16
C LEU A 175 9.92 -9.13 22.87
N GLN A 176 10.90 -10.00 22.67
CA GLN A 176 10.92 -11.37 23.22
C GLN A 176 9.65 -12.14 22.83
N TYR A 177 8.74 -12.37 23.79
CA TYR A 177 7.50 -13.13 23.62
C TYR A 177 6.23 -12.27 23.67
N GLN A 178 6.39 -10.95 23.65
CA GLN A 178 5.29 -9.99 23.71
C GLN A 178 5.24 -9.18 22.41
N GLY A 179 4.03 -9.05 21.87
CA GLY A 179 3.75 -8.18 20.72
C GLY A 179 2.74 -7.11 21.10
N GLN A 180 2.90 -5.94 20.53
CA GLN A 180 1.93 -4.84 20.61
C GLN A 180 1.59 -4.37 19.23
N LEU A 181 0.32 -4.07 19.01
CA LEU A 181 -0.20 -3.46 17.78
C LEU A 181 -1.18 -2.37 18.16
N SER A 182 -1.09 -1.23 17.51
CA SER A 182 -2.03 -0.14 17.70
C SER A 182 -2.32 0.58 16.39
N LEU A 183 -3.53 1.09 16.28
CA LEU A 183 -3.97 2.04 15.25
C LEU A 183 -4.15 3.40 15.94
N SER A 184 -3.44 4.40 15.48
CA SER A 184 -3.66 5.78 15.88
C SER A 184 -4.84 6.33 15.09
N LEU A 185 -5.95 6.57 15.80
CA LEU A 185 -7.14 7.25 15.28
C LEU A 185 -7.21 8.62 15.92
N ILE A 186 -6.35 9.50 15.49
CA ILE A 186 -6.20 10.84 16.07
C ILE A 186 -7.45 11.70 15.87
N HIS A 187 -8.36 11.31 15.02
CA HIS A 187 -9.53 12.07 14.59
C HIS A 187 -10.88 11.38 14.88
N ILE A 188 -10.98 10.68 16.01
CA ILE A 188 -12.30 10.25 16.50
C ILE A 188 -12.87 11.30 17.41
#